data_53f4a7d7c4b7f3df87751b0b3070f647
#
_entry.id   53f4a7d7c4b7f3df87751b0b3070f647
#
_cell.length_a   1.000
_cell.length_b   1.000
_cell.length_c   1.000
_cell.angle_alpha   90.00
_cell.angle_beta   90.00
_cell.angle_gamma   90.00
#
_symmetry.space_group_name_H-M   'P 1'
#
loop_
_entity.id
_entity.type
_entity.pdbx_description
1 polymer ?
#
loop_
_entity_poly.entity_id
_entity_poly.type
_entity_poly.pdbx_seq_one_letter_code
_entity_poly.pdbx_strand_id
1 'polypeptide(L)'
;YVAVQKASGRVVGYCLSEDFANYLLAEVEKQNNDDSELPESLAPIFALWHSLEKMYKSSYGEVKPGDILYVQLTGTASDVDSTAIALALEKKVLEAAASFNYKRIATTCTQILTRYIALEEMGYQRKYAIDYDVFEFEGERIFFSIAKTHQEAVLVEKCL
;
A
#
# COMPACT_ATOMS: atom_id res chain seq x y z
N TYR A 1 -6.17 11.33 3.18
CA TYR A 1 -7.53 11.66 2.74
C TYR A 1 -8.56 10.80 3.44
N VAL A 2 -9.77 11.37 3.65
CA VAL A 2 -10.91 10.64 4.20
C VAL A 2 -12.16 10.88 3.34
N ALA A 3 -12.98 9.84 3.22
CA ALA A 3 -14.32 9.92 2.65
C ALA A 3 -15.34 10.06 3.77
N VAL A 4 -16.20 11.07 3.68
CA VAL A 4 -17.21 11.38 4.71
C VAL A 4 -18.60 11.27 4.12
N GLN A 5 -19.49 10.53 4.78
CA GLN A 5 -20.90 10.45 4.42
C GLN A 5 -21.59 11.77 4.76
N LYS A 6 -22.10 12.49 3.76
CA LYS A 6 -22.68 13.84 3.95
C LYS A 6 -23.84 13.87 4.95
N ALA A 7 -24.68 12.84 4.93
CA ALA A 7 -25.89 12.82 5.76
C ALA A 7 -25.60 12.66 7.26
N SER A 8 -24.55 11.94 7.63
CA SER A 8 -24.24 11.59 9.03
C SER A 8 -22.95 12.21 9.57
N GLY A 9 -22.09 12.75 8.71
CA GLY A 9 -20.73 13.17 9.08
C GLY A 9 -19.78 12.02 9.40
N ARG A 10 -20.20 10.76 9.21
CA ARG A 10 -19.37 9.58 9.49
C ARG A 10 -18.25 9.42 8.47
N VAL A 11 -17.03 9.15 8.94
CA VAL A 11 -15.93 8.70 8.07
C VAL A 11 -16.24 7.28 7.59
N VAL A 12 -16.26 7.10 6.28
CA VAL A 12 -16.60 5.84 5.61
C VAL A 12 -15.46 5.27 4.79
N GLY A 13 -14.34 5.97 4.70
CA GLY A 13 -13.12 5.49 4.06
C GLY A 13 -11.95 6.42 4.32
N TYR A 14 -10.75 5.89 4.14
CA TYR A 14 -9.51 6.66 4.27
C TYR A 14 -8.44 6.15 3.29
N CYS A 15 -7.50 7.02 2.97
CA CYS A 15 -6.28 6.69 2.24
C CYS A 15 -5.12 7.43 2.91
N LEU A 16 -4.16 6.67 3.42
CA LEU A 16 -2.92 7.16 4.02
C LEU A 16 -1.82 7.10 2.98
N SER A 17 -1.13 8.21 2.80
CA SER A 17 0.01 8.30 1.89
C SER A 17 1.06 9.24 2.46
N GLU A 18 2.31 8.95 2.19
CA GLU A 18 3.43 9.83 2.55
C GLU A 18 4.54 9.76 1.49
N ASP A 19 5.50 10.65 1.61
CA ASP A 19 6.71 10.63 0.79
C ASP A 19 7.52 9.38 1.10
N PHE A 20 7.86 8.59 0.07
CA PHE A 20 8.53 7.30 0.25
C PHE A 20 9.93 7.45 0.87
N ALA A 21 10.64 8.55 0.60
CA ALA A 21 11.93 8.81 1.23
C ALA A 21 11.78 8.99 2.76
N ASN A 22 10.73 9.70 3.22
CA ASN A 22 10.45 9.89 4.64
C ASN A 22 9.99 8.58 5.29
N TYR A 23 9.14 7.81 4.61
CA TYR A 23 8.72 6.47 5.04
C TYR A 23 9.93 5.56 5.30
N LEU A 24 10.87 5.51 4.38
CA LEU A 24 12.09 4.70 4.51
C LEU A 24 12.98 5.15 5.68
N LEU A 25 13.07 6.46 5.97
CA LEU A 25 13.81 6.98 7.11
C LEU A 25 13.15 6.57 8.43
N ALA A 26 11.83 6.71 8.53
CA ALA A 26 11.08 6.32 9.71
C ALA A 26 11.20 4.82 10.01
N GLU A 27 11.25 3.96 8.99
CA GLU A 27 11.46 2.52 9.15
C GLU A 27 12.86 2.18 9.70
N VAL A 28 13.90 2.90 9.26
CA VAL A 28 15.25 2.73 9.78
C VAL A 28 15.33 3.17 11.26
N GLU A 29 14.66 4.27 11.62
CA GLU A 29 14.60 4.74 13.00
C GLU A 29 13.86 3.77 13.92
N LYS A 30 12.75 3.17 13.46
CA LYS A 30 12.01 2.14 14.22
C LYS A 30 12.84 0.89 14.47
N GLN A 31 13.62 0.43 13.47
CA GLN A 31 14.49 -0.73 13.64
C GLN A 31 15.59 -0.50 14.68
N ASN A 32 16.00 0.75 14.90
CA ASN A 32 17.00 1.12 15.89
C ASN A 32 16.42 1.37 17.30
N ASN A 33 15.11 1.61 17.40
CA ASN A 33 14.39 1.84 18.65
C ASN A 33 13.40 0.69 18.86
N ASP A 34 13.73 -0.20 19.80
CA ASP A 34 13.02 -1.46 20.14
C ASP A 34 11.58 -1.25 20.70
N ASP A 35 10.99 -0.07 20.56
CA ASP A 35 9.75 0.36 21.21
C ASP A 35 8.48 0.22 20.36
N SER A 36 8.52 -0.36 19.15
CA SER A 36 7.31 -0.57 18.37
C SER A 36 6.72 -1.96 18.62
N GLU A 37 5.92 -2.12 19.66
CA GLU A 37 5.06 -3.29 19.86
C GLU A 37 3.98 -3.34 18.74
N LEU A 38 4.38 -3.76 17.54
CA LEU A 38 3.38 -4.18 16.55
C LEU A 38 2.68 -5.43 17.10
N PRO A 39 1.35 -5.51 17.02
CA PRO A 39 0.65 -6.74 17.37
C PRO A 39 1.26 -7.92 16.61
N GLU A 40 1.64 -8.98 17.31
CA GLU A 40 2.23 -10.19 16.71
C GLU A 40 1.40 -10.72 15.52
N SER A 41 0.07 -10.58 15.61
CA SER A 41 -0.84 -10.98 14.54
C SER A 41 -0.65 -10.21 13.21
N LEU A 42 -0.01 -9.07 13.24
CA LEU A 42 0.26 -8.24 12.05
C LEU A 42 1.69 -8.42 11.51
N ALA A 43 2.59 -9.01 12.29
CA ALA A 43 3.99 -9.18 11.91
C ALA A 43 4.18 -9.84 10.52
N PRO A 44 3.43 -10.90 10.14
CA PRO A 44 3.59 -11.52 8.83
C PRO A 44 3.25 -10.59 7.66
N ILE A 45 2.19 -9.77 7.78
CA ILE A 45 1.80 -8.87 6.70
C ILE A 45 2.81 -7.72 6.54
N PHE A 46 3.36 -7.23 7.65
CA PHE A 46 4.42 -6.22 7.60
C PHE A 46 5.71 -6.80 7.00
N ALA A 47 6.09 -8.04 7.32
CA ALA A 47 7.23 -8.70 6.72
C ALA A 47 7.07 -8.86 5.19
N LEU A 48 5.87 -9.18 4.73
CA LEU A 48 5.54 -9.26 3.31
C LEU A 48 5.66 -7.89 2.63
N TRP A 49 5.10 -6.82 3.22
CA TRP A 49 5.21 -5.46 2.70
C TRP A 49 6.66 -5.01 2.62
N HIS A 50 7.42 -5.18 3.70
CA HIS A 50 8.85 -4.86 3.75
C HIS A 50 9.65 -5.56 2.65
N SER A 51 9.32 -6.82 2.37
CA SER A 51 9.99 -7.57 1.30
C SER A 51 9.76 -6.93 -0.07
N LEU A 52 8.52 -6.52 -0.37
CA LEU A 52 8.17 -5.83 -1.62
C LEU A 52 8.82 -4.43 -1.69
N GLU A 53 8.76 -3.68 -0.62
CA GLU A 53 9.34 -2.33 -0.52
C GLU A 53 10.87 -2.35 -0.66
N LYS A 54 11.53 -3.34 -0.10
CA LYS A 54 12.97 -3.56 -0.25
C LYS A 54 13.34 -3.83 -1.70
N MET A 55 12.57 -4.68 -2.41
CA MET A 55 12.74 -4.92 -3.83
C MET A 55 12.54 -3.62 -4.63
N TYR A 56 11.50 -2.87 -4.31
CA TYR A 56 11.17 -1.60 -4.96
C TYR A 56 12.26 -0.54 -4.75
N LYS A 57 12.69 -0.34 -3.51
CA LYS A 57 13.80 0.58 -3.18
C LYS A 57 15.06 0.24 -3.94
N SER A 58 15.41 -1.05 -4.05
CA SER A 58 16.63 -1.49 -4.72
C SER A 58 16.67 -1.15 -6.21
N SER A 59 15.52 -0.93 -6.85
CA SER A 59 15.42 -0.57 -8.26
C SER A 59 15.69 0.90 -8.57
N TYR A 60 15.67 1.77 -7.56
CA TYR A 60 15.86 3.22 -7.74
C TYR A 60 17.17 3.77 -7.15
N GLY A 61 17.91 2.97 -6.40
CA GLY A 61 19.07 3.46 -5.66
C GLY A 61 18.67 4.45 -4.58
N GLU A 62 19.11 5.71 -4.69
CA GLU A 62 18.73 6.78 -3.75
C GLU A 62 17.37 7.36 -4.13
N VAL A 63 16.38 7.23 -3.23
CA VAL A 63 15.07 7.88 -3.35
C VAL A 63 15.10 9.21 -2.61
N LYS A 64 14.76 10.30 -3.30
CA LYS A 64 14.76 11.66 -2.75
C LYS A 64 13.33 12.10 -2.39
N PRO A 65 13.18 13.01 -1.42
CA PRO A 65 11.88 13.64 -1.17
C PRO A 65 11.28 14.25 -2.45
N GLY A 66 10.00 13.99 -2.69
CA GLY A 66 9.29 14.40 -3.90
C GLY A 66 9.42 13.44 -5.10
N ASP A 67 10.20 12.38 -4.99
CA ASP A 67 10.31 11.40 -6.08
C ASP A 67 9.08 10.49 -6.16
N ILE A 68 8.63 9.96 -5.02
CA ILE A 68 7.59 8.92 -4.96
C ILE A 68 6.61 9.24 -3.82
N LEU A 69 5.33 9.41 -4.13
CA LEU A 69 4.26 9.35 -3.13
C LEU A 69 3.88 7.88 -2.91
N TYR A 70 4.01 7.39 -1.68
CA TYR A 70 3.66 6.02 -1.35
C TYR A 70 2.31 5.95 -0.62
N VAL A 71 1.35 5.23 -1.19
CA VAL A 71 0.07 4.94 -0.55
C VAL A 71 0.25 3.70 0.31
N GLN A 72 0.20 3.89 1.62
CA GLN A 72 0.42 2.83 2.61
C GLN A 72 -0.85 2.00 2.82
N LEU A 73 -1.96 2.68 3.07
CA LEU A 73 -3.21 2.02 3.43
C LEU A 73 -4.40 2.73 2.80
N THR A 74 -5.30 1.95 2.22
CA THR A 74 -6.64 2.39 1.83
C THR A 74 -7.66 1.48 2.49
N GLY A 75 -8.64 2.06 3.18
CA GLY A 75 -9.69 1.33 3.88
C GLY A 75 -11.05 1.95 3.69
N THR A 76 -12.09 1.10 3.72
CA THR A 76 -13.49 1.52 3.63
C THR A 76 -14.33 0.79 4.66
N ALA A 77 -15.42 1.41 5.12
CA ALA A 77 -16.39 0.74 5.99
C ALA A 77 -17.10 -0.39 5.23
N SER A 78 -17.48 -1.45 5.94
CA SER A 78 -18.08 -2.66 5.34
C SER A 78 -19.50 -2.48 4.84
N ASP A 79 -20.19 -1.43 5.28
CA ASP A 79 -21.60 -1.14 5.00
C ASP A 79 -21.82 -0.10 3.89
N VAL A 80 -20.77 0.15 3.08
CA VAL A 80 -20.79 1.10 1.96
C VAL A 80 -20.29 0.46 0.66
N ASP A 81 -20.46 1.15 -0.46
CA ASP A 81 -19.83 0.75 -1.72
C ASP A 81 -18.31 0.97 -1.64
N SER A 82 -17.61 -0.07 -1.19
CA SER A 82 -16.16 -0.04 -0.99
C SER A 82 -15.39 0.28 -2.27
N THR A 83 -15.86 -0.22 -3.42
CA THR A 83 -15.20 0.00 -4.70
C THR A 83 -15.27 1.46 -5.13
N ALA A 84 -16.47 2.05 -5.07
CA ALA A 84 -16.66 3.46 -5.46
C ALA A 84 -15.88 4.40 -4.54
N ILE A 85 -15.85 4.14 -3.23
CA ILE A 85 -15.13 4.96 -2.25
C ILE A 85 -13.61 4.81 -2.42
N ALA A 86 -13.12 3.59 -2.54
CA ALA A 86 -11.68 3.35 -2.74
C ALA A 86 -11.19 4.03 -4.03
N LEU A 87 -11.92 3.87 -5.14
CA LEU A 87 -11.58 4.51 -6.41
C LEU A 87 -11.60 6.05 -6.31
N ALA A 88 -12.56 6.63 -5.58
CA ALA A 88 -12.62 8.08 -5.39
C ALA A 88 -11.45 8.59 -4.53
N LEU A 89 -11.06 7.85 -3.49
CA LEU A 89 -9.90 8.18 -2.66
C LEU A 89 -8.60 8.10 -3.46
N GLU A 90 -8.39 7.02 -4.20
CA GLU A 90 -7.21 6.84 -5.06
C GLU A 90 -7.08 7.97 -6.10
N LYS A 91 -8.19 8.35 -6.76
CA LYS A 91 -8.20 9.49 -7.70
C LYS A 91 -7.77 10.78 -7.02
N LYS A 92 -8.24 11.03 -5.78
CA LYS A 92 -7.85 12.24 -5.03
C LYS A 92 -6.38 12.24 -4.62
N VAL A 93 -5.84 11.10 -4.24
CA VAL A 93 -4.40 10.98 -3.94
C VAL A 93 -3.56 11.16 -5.20
N LEU A 94 -4.00 10.63 -6.34
CA LEU A 94 -3.32 10.80 -7.63
C LEU A 94 -3.31 12.29 -8.06
N GLU A 95 -4.44 13.00 -7.94
CA GLU A 95 -4.53 14.44 -8.19
C GLU A 95 -3.57 15.23 -7.28
N ALA A 96 -3.51 14.85 -5.99
CA ALA A 96 -2.60 15.48 -5.03
C ALA A 96 -1.14 15.21 -5.37
N ALA A 97 -0.78 13.96 -5.69
CA ALA A 97 0.58 13.61 -6.09
C ALA A 97 1.06 14.46 -7.27
N ALA A 98 0.22 14.62 -8.30
CA ALA A 98 0.51 15.48 -9.43
C ALA A 98 0.65 16.97 -9.03
N SER A 99 -0.25 17.48 -8.15
CA SER A 99 -0.21 18.88 -7.71
C SER A 99 1.01 19.22 -6.84
N PHE A 100 1.55 18.25 -6.12
CA PHE A 100 2.79 18.37 -5.34
C PHE A 100 4.05 18.03 -6.15
N ASN A 101 3.92 17.81 -7.46
CA ASN A 101 5.02 17.50 -8.38
C ASN A 101 5.79 16.21 -8.03
N TYR A 102 5.15 15.22 -7.43
CA TYR A 102 5.74 13.89 -7.34
C TYR A 102 5.95 13.33 -8.75
N LYS A 103 7.05 12.60 -8.94
CA LYS A 103 7.35 11.96 -10.23
C LYS A 103 6.58 10.66 -10.43
N ARG A 104 6.24 10.01 -9.32
CA ARG A 104 5.57 8.70 -9.27
C ARG A 104 4.66 8.59 -8.06
N ILE A 105 3.71 7.68 -8.18
CA ILE A 105 2.92 7.18 -7.07
C ILE A 105 3.02 5.67 -7.05
N ALA A 106 3.16 5.07 -5.86
CA ALA A 106 3.27 3.63 -5.68
C ALA A 106 2.42 3.14 -4.51
N THR A 107 2.03 1.88 -4.55
CA THR A 107 1.29 1.21 -3.47
C THR A 107 1.50 -0.30 -3.51
N THR A 108 1.30 -0.97 -2.37
CA THR A 108 1.26 -2.43 -2.29
C THR A 108 -0.18 -2.91 -2.18
N CYS A 109 -0.62 -3.68 -3.17
CA CYS A 109 -1.94 -4.28 -3.25
C CYS A 109 -1.90 -5.71 -2.69
N THR A 110 -2.55 -5.95 -1.56
CA THR A 110 -2.63 -7.27 -0.91
C THR A 110 -3.95 -7.99 -1.16
N GLN A 111 -4.93 -7.31 -1.78
CA GLN A 111 -6.26 -7.85 -2.07
C GLN A 111 -6.59 -7.70 -3.56
N ILE A 112 -7.47 -8.58 -4.06
CA ILE A 112 -7.93 -8.54 -5.45
C ILE A 112 -8.54 -7.19 -5.82
N LEU A 113 -9.36 -6.61 -4.93
CA LEU A 113 -10.04 -5.34 -5.20
C LEU A 113 -9.03 -4.19 -5.37
N THR A 114 -8.07 -4.05 -4.45
CA THR A 114 -7.07 -2.98 -4.55
C THR A 114 -6.18 -3.17 -5.78
N ARG A 115 -5.82 -4.41 -6.11
CA ARG A 115 -5.08 -4.74 -7.32
C ARG A 115 -5.87 -4.39 -8.59
N TYR A 116 -7.17 -4.75 -8.66
CA TYR A 116 -8.04 -4.39 -9.77
C TYR A 116 -8.12 -2.87 -9.95
N ILE A 117 -8.40 -2.13 -8.88
CA ILE A 117 -8.47 -0.66 -8.94
C ILE A 117 -7.15 -0.09 -9.46
N ALA A 118 -6.02 -0.51 -8.92
CA ALA A 118 -4.72 0.03 -9.31
C ALA A 118 -4.36 -0.28 -10.77
N LEU A 119 -4.46 -1.53 -11.19
CA LEU A 119 -4.02 -1.96 -12.51
C LEU A 119 -5.01 -1.59 -13.63
N GLU A 120 -6.30 -1.89 -13.42
CA GLU A 120 -7.31 -1.78 -14.48
C GLU A 120 -7.97 -0.38 -14.52
N GLU A 121 -8.28 0.20 -13.36
CA GLU A 121 -8.99 1.48 -13.30
C GLU A 121 -8.05 2.68 -13.28
N MET A 122 -6.91 2.58 -12.60
CA MET A 122 -5.99 3.69 -12.40
C MET A 122 -4.75 3.64 -13.32
N GLY A 123 -4.53 2.53 -14.01
CA GLY A 123 -3.45 2.36 -14.98
C GLY A 123 -2.05 2.34 -14.35
N TYR A 124 -1.94 1.79 -13.14
CA TYR A 124 -0.63 1.50 -12.54
C TYR A 124 0.03 0.33 -13.28
N GLN A 125 1.34 0.28 -13.19
CA GLN A 125 2.14 -0.81 -13.73
C GLN A 125 2.63 -1.72 -12.60
N ARG A 126 2.54 -3.03 -12.80
CA ARG A 126 3.10 -4.03 -11.90
C ARG A 126 4.62 -3.94 -11.89
N LYS A 127 5.21 -3.86 -10.72
CA LYS A 127 6.68 -3.82 -10.54
C LYS A 127 7.21 -5.09 -9.89
N TYR A 128 6.68 -5.45 -8.74
CA TYR A 128 7.10 -6.62 -7.96
C TYR A 128 5.89 -7.36 -7.43
N ALA A 129 6.04 -8.65 -7.22
CA ALA A 129 5.02 -9.47 -6.59
C ALA A 129 5.64 -10.57 -5.74
N ILE A 130 4.88 -11.00 -4.74
CA ILE A 130 5.19 -12.16 -3.90
C ILE A 130 3.94 -13.03 -3.83
N ASP A 131 4.05 -14.27 -4.28
CA ASP A 131 2.95 -15.25 -4.23
C ASP A 131 2.69 -15.68 -2.79
N TYR A 132 1.43 -15.73 -2.39
CA TYR A 132 1.03 -16.12 -1.04
C TYR A 132 1.28 -17.59 -0.71
N ASP A 133 1.36 -18.47 -1.71
CA ASP A 133 1.61 -19.90 -1.52
C ASP A 133 3.07 -20.25 -1.24
N VAL A 134 4.01 -19.34 -1.56
CA VAL A 134 5.45 -19.53 -1.36
C VAL A 134 6.04 -18.61 -0.28
N PHE A 135 5.30 -17.57 0.15
CA PHE A 135 5.81 -16.66 1.18
C PHE A 135 5.89 -17.37 2.53
N GLU A 136 7.07 -17.32 3.14
CA GLU A 136 7.34 -17.90 4.45
C GLU A 136 7.66 -16.79 5.47
N PHE A 137 7.06 -16.88 6.64
CA PHE A 137 7.38 -16.08 7.81
C PHE A 137 7.72 -17.01 8.96
N GLU A 138 8.92 -16.87 9.52
CA GLU A 138 9.46 -17.77 10.58
C GLU A 138 9.41 -19.28 10.20
N GLY A 139 9.57 -19.58 8.92
CA GLY A 139 9.56 -20.95 8.38
C GLY A 139 8.16 -21.53 8.12
N GLU A 140 7.11 -20.72 8.29
CA GLU A 140 5.72 -21.13 8.04
C GLU A 140 5.08 -20.37 6.87
N ARG A 141 4.29 -21.07 6.04
CA ARG A 141 3.53 -20.50 4.93
C ARG A 141 2.20 -19.92 5.40
N ILE A 142 2.25 -18.81 6.12
CA ILE A 142 1.11 -18.23 6.84
C ILE A 142 -0.03 -17.86 5.88
N PHE A 143 0.27 -17.42 4.66
CA PHE A 143 -0.73 -16.99 3.68
C PHE A 143 -1.21 -18.09 2.74
N PHE A 144 -0.75 -19.33 2.90
CA PHE A 144 -1.13 -20.45 2.03
C PHE A 144 -2.65 -20.67 1.92
N SER A 145 -3.39 -20.46 3.01
CA SER A 145 -4.84 -20.64 3.04
C SER A 145 -5.59 -19.64 2.16
N ILE A 146 -5.07 -18.43 1.98
CA ILE A 146 -5.68 -17.37 1.16
C ILE A 146 -5.13 -17.33 -0.27
N ALA A 147 -4.08 -18.08 -0.57
CA ALA A 147 -3.41 -18.08 -1.88
C ALA A 147 -4.37 -18.43 -3.04
N LYS A 148 -5.34 -19.31 -2.80
CA LYS A 148 -6.35 -19.66 -3.82
C LYS A 148 -7.25 -18.49 -4.21
N THR A 149 -7.52 -17.58 -3.28
CA THR A 149 -8.41 -16.44 -3.49
C THR A 149 -7.63 -15.20 -3.92
N HIS A 150 -6.57 -14.86 -3.20
CA HIS A 150 -5.84 -13.59 -3.39
C HIS A 150 -4.58 -13.74 -4.24
N GLN A 151 -4.04 -14.96 -4.38
CA GLN A 151 -2.86 -15.36 -5.15
C GLN A 151 -1.57 -14.72 -4.67
N GLU A 152 -1.46 -13.40 -4.70
CA GLU A 152 -0.21 -12.66 -4.50
C GLU A 152 -0.45 -11.27 -3.90
N ALA A 153 0.58 -10.72 -3.26
CA ALA A 153 0.73 -9.30 -3.01
C ALA A 153 1.55 -8.67 -4.14
N VAL A 154 1.12 -7.51 -4.62
CA VAL A 154 1.75 -6.84 -5.77
C VAL A 154 2.08 -5.40 -5.41
N LEU A 155 3.32 -4.99 -5.59
CA LEU A 155 3.70 -3.59 -5.60
C LEU A 155 3.54 -3.03 -7.00
N VAL A 156 2.79 -1.95 -7.11
CA VAL A 156 2.45 -1.27 -8.36
C VAL A 156 2.90 0.18 -8.33
N GLU A 157 3.17 0.74 -9.49
CA GLU A 157 3.65 2.11 -9.66
C GLU A 157 2.97 2.79 -10.85
N LYS A 158 2.79 4.10 -10.76
CA LYS A 158 2.40 4.95 -11.89
C LYS A 158 3.31 6.17 -11.98
N CYS A 159 3.83 6.46 -13.18
CA CYS A 159 4.48 7.73 -13.48
C CYS A 159 3.43 8.85 -13.61
N LEU A 160 3.74 10.03 -13.12
CA LEU A 160 2.91 11.23 -13.12
C LEU A 160 3.38 12.24 -14.17
#